data_905f31274f86c76a04ff1e9c5d07b5e3
#
_entry.id   905f31274f86c76a04ff1e9c5d07b5e3
#
_cell.length_a   1.000
_cell.length_b   1.000
_cell.length_c   1.000
_cell.angle_alpha   90.00
_cell.angle_beta   90.00
_cell.angle_gamma   90.00
#
_symmetry.space_group_name_H-M   'P 1'
#
loop_
_entity.id
_entity.type
_entity.pdbx_description
1 polymer ?
#
loop_
_entity_poly.entity_id
_entity_poly.type
_entity_poly.pdbx_seq_one_letter_code
_entity_poly.pdbx_strand_id
1 'polypeptide(L)'
;MPPAGTASSSIVRLVAALSRQFLALGCRRVRVLGSDAFVRLLTDPQRAAEGRGIVSLANHISVLDEPLMWGTLPRSLFQQERTVRWSLGASDIIFKNELCRWFFHRGQTWEVFRGQGIYQPAINHAITRLGAGSWVHIFPEGRVNLSRSTRLRRFKWGVSRLILEAPTTPYVV
;
A
#
# COMPACT_ATOMS: atom_id res chain seq x y z
N MET A 1 17.93 -7.60 -0.95
CA MET A 1 16.47 -7.78 -1.14
C MET A 1 16.08 -9.12 -0.53
N PRO A 2 15.03 -9.23 0.29
CA PRO A 2 14.55 -10.53 0.72
C PRO A 2 14.02 -11.30 -0.51
N PRO A 3 14.27 -12.63 -0.59
CA PRO A 3 13.84 -13.46 -1.70
C PRO A 3 12.31 -13.48 -1.82
N ALA A 4 11.80 -13.65 -3.03
CA ALA A 4 10.38 -13.85 -3.27
C ALA A 4 9.90 -15.09 -2.47
N GLY A 5 8.92 -14.89 -1.58
CA GLY A 5 8.38 -15.97 -0.75
C GLY A 5 8.65 -15.83 0.75
N THR A 6 9.29 -14.74 1.19
CA THR A 6 9.45 -14.47 2.63
C THR A 6 8.11 -14.24 3.32
N ALA A 7 7.99 -14.72 4.55
CA ALA A 7 6.82 -14.45 5.39
C ALA A 7 6.70 -12.94 5.67
N SER A 8 5.47 -12.43 5.68
CA SER A 8 5.23 -11.05 6.05
C SER A 8 5.63 -10.77 7.49
N SER A 9 5.96 -9.51 7.79
CA SER A 9 6.37 -9.14 9.14
C SER A 9 5.25 -9.36 10.16
N SER A 10 5.62 -9.65 11.41
CA SER A 10 4.66 -9.81 12.51
C SER A 10 3.83 -8.54 12.74
N ILE A 11 4.41 -7.36 12.47
CA ILE A 11 3.71 -6.08 12.57
C ILE A 11 2.57 -5.99 11.55
N VAL A 12 2.80 -6.37 10.30
CA VAL A 12 1.75 -6.40 9.28
C VAL A 12 0.57 -7.29 9.71
N ARG A 13 0.88 -8.49 10.19
CA ARG A 13 -0.15 -9.43 10.67
C ARG A 13 -0.91 -8.91 11.88
N LEU A 14 -0.22 -8.29 12.82
CA LEU A 14 -0.82 -7.68 14.00
C LEU A 14 -1.76 -6.52 13.60
N VAL A 15 -1.29 -5.58 12.76
CA VAL A 15 -2.12 -4.45 12.31
C VAL A 15 -3.34 -4.95 11.55
N ALA A 16 -3.21 -5.92 10.67
CA ALA A 16 -4.34 -6.50 9.96
C ALA A 16 -5.35 -7.17 10.91
N ALA A 17 -4.87 -7.86 11.96
CA ALA A 17 -5.75 -8.47 12.96
C ALA A 17 -6.51 -7.42 13.79
N LEU A 18 -5.80 -6.38 14.26
CA LEU A 18 -6.42 -5.28 15.02
C LEU A 18 -7.41 -4.49 14.17
N SER A 19 -7.08 -4.21 12.91
CA SER A 19 -7.98 -3.52 11.98
C SER A 19 -9.26 -4.33 11.74
N ARG A 20 -9.13 -5.64 11.56
CA ARG A 20 -10.29 -6.54 11.43
C ARG A 20 -11.17 -6.52 12.67
N GLN A 21 -10.55 -6.57 13.84
CA GLN A 21 -11.29 -6.52 15.11
C GLN A 21 -12.00 -5.18 15.31
N PHE A 22 -11.33 -4.09 14.96
CA PHE A 22 -11.94 -2.76 14.96
C PHE A 22 -13.17 -2.69 14.04
N LEU A 23 -13.07 -3.21 12.83
CA LEU A 23 -14.20 -3.24 11.88
C LEU A 23 -15.35 -4.12 12.41
N ALA A 24 -15.04 -5.26 13.01
CA ALA A 24 -16.04 -6.20 13.52
C ALA A 24 -16.80 -5.65 14.74
N LEU A 25 -16.11 -4.92 15.62
CA LEU A 25 -16.69 -4.40 16.87
C LEU A 25 -17.19 -2.96 16.74
N GLY A 26 -16.51 -2.14 15.93
CA GLY A 26 -16.79 -0.70 15.80
C GLY A 26 -17.73 -0.33 14.68
N CYS A 27 -17.94 -1.22 13.70
CA CYS A 27 -18.76 -0.93 12.53
C CYS A 27 -19.99 -1.82 12.49
N ARG A 28 -21.18 -1.20 12.49
CA ARG A 28 -22.43 -1.94 12.34
C ARG A 28 -22.51 -2.74 11.04
N ARG A 29 -21.90 -2.23 9.97
CA ARG A 29 -21.87 -2.86 8.66
C ARG A 29 -20.63 -2.41 7.90
N VAL A 30 -19.91 -3.37 7.31
CA VAL A 30 -18.81 -3.14 6.37
C VAL A 30 -19.24 -3.71 5.03
N ARG A 31 -19.14 -2.91 3.97
CA ARG A 31 -19.41 -3.36 2.60
C ARG A 31 -18.16 -3.12 1.77
N VAL A 32 -17.66 -4.16 1.15
CA VAL A 32 -16.52 -4.11 0.22
C VAL A 32 -16.99 -4.61 -1.13
N LEU A 33 -16.80 -3.81 -2.17
CA LEU A 33 -17.18 -4.15 -3.53
C LEU A 33 -15.92 -4.45 -4.35
N GLY A 34 -15.98 -5.48 -5.20
CA GLY A 34 -14.87 -5.84 -6.07
C GLY A 34 -13.69 -6.56 -5.40
N SER A 35 -13.78 -6.89 -4.10
CA SER A 35 -12.70 -7.55 -3.35
C SER A 35 -12.23 -8.86 -3.98
N ASP A 36 -13.16 -9.68 -4.49
CA ASP A 36 -12.81 -10.99 -5.05
C ASP A 36 -11.96 -10.89 -6.31
N ALA A 37 -12.27 -9.91 -7.18
CA ALA A 37 -11.47 -9.65 -8.36
C ALA A 37 -10.06 -9.18 -7.99
N PHE A 38 -9.96 -8.30 -7.00
CA PHE A 38 -8.67 -7.82 -6.50
C PHE A 38 -7.86 -8.94 -5.83
N VAL A 39 -8.49 -9.79 -5.01
CA VAL A 39 -7.83 -10.93 -4.38
C VAL A 39 -7.32 -11.92 -5.42
N ARG A 40 -8.13 -12.25 -6.44
CA ARG A 40 -7.68 -13.10 -7.56
C ARG A 40 -6.45 -12.49 -8.26
N LEU A 41 -6.50 -11.21 -8.62
CA LEU A 41 -5.37 -10.54 -9.25
C LEU A 41 -4.11 -10.58 -8.35
N LEU A 42 -4.28 -10.33 -7.05
CA LEU A 42 -3.18 -10.31 -6.10
C LEU A 42 -2.53 -11.68 -5.88
N THR A 43 -3.32 -12.75 -5.94
CA THR A 43 -2.86 -14.13 -5.72
C THR A 43 -2.46 -14.85 -7.00
N ASP A 44 -2.65 -14.25 -8.17
CA ASP A 44 -2.28 -14.84 -9.46
C ASP A 44 -0.76 -15.11 -9.52
N PRO A 45 -0.35 -16.40 -9.64
CA PRO A 45 1.06 -16.76 -9.70
C PRO A 45 1.70 -16.39 -11.04
N GLN A 46 0.96 -16.41 -12.15
CA GLN A 46 1.46 -16.06 -13.46
C GLN A 46 1.87 -14.57 -13.52
N ARG A 47 0.97 -13.70 -13.08
CA ARG A 47 1.26 -12.27 -12.95
C ARG A 47 2.57 -12.01 -12.19
N ALA A 48 2.74 -12.71 -11.08
CA ALA A 48 3.92 -12.54 -10.24
C ALA A 48 5.19 -13.08 -10.90
N ALA A 49 5.11 -14.21 -11.60
CA ALA A 49 6.23 -14.80 -12.34
C ALA A 49 6.68 -13.91 -13.50
N GLU A 50 5.76 -13.22 -14.15
CA GLU A 50 6.02 -12.23 -15.20
C GLU A 50 6.63 -10.93 -14.67
N GLY A 51 6.80 -10.77 -13.34
CA GLY A 51 7.26 -9.52 -12.73
C GLY A 51 6.27 -8.37 -12.87
N ARG A 52 5.00 -8.66 -13.13
CA ARG A 52 3.97 -7.66 -13.30
C ARG A 52 3.36 -7.28 -11.96
N GLY A 53 3.77 -6.14 -11.43
CA GLY A 53 3.29 -5.58 -10.17
C GLY A 53 1.85 -5.07 -10.22
N ILE A 54 1.35 -4.65 -9.07
CA ILE A 54 0.06 -3.96 -8.93
C ILE A 54 0.30 -2.59 -8.31
N VAL A 55 -0.25 -1.54 -8.90
CA VAL A 55 -0.37 -0.22 -8.31
C VAL A 55 -1.84 0.00 -7.96
N SER A 56 -2.16 0.05 -6.68
CA SER A 56 -3.52 0.42 -6.25
C SER A 56 -3.56 1.87 -5.79
N LEU A 57 -4.59 2.57 -6.22
CA LEU A 57 -4.79 3.98 -5.96
C LEU A 57 -6.07 4.19 -5.16
N ALA A 58 -6.02 5.00 -4.13
CA ALA A 58 -7.22 5.38 -3.38
C ALA A 58 -7.21 6.89 -3.07
N ASN A 59 -8.39 7.47 -2.94
CA ASN A 59 -8.53 8.78 -2.31
C ASN A 59 -8.25 8.68 -0.81
N HIS A 60 -7.81 9.77 -0.20
CA HIS A 60 -7.38 9.79 1.20
C HIS A 60 -8.27 10.72 2.02
N ILE A 61 -9.20 10.16 2.78
CA ILE A 61 -10.18 10.91 3.56
C ILE A 61 -9.98 10.78 5.08
N SER A 62 -9.21 9.77 5.52
CA SER A 62 -8.93 9.51 6.92
C SER A 62 -7.51 8.98 7.12
N VAL A 63 -6.91 9.24 8.27
CA VAL A 63 -5.65 8.60 8.68
C VAL A 63 -5.80 7.09 8.91
N LEU A 64 -7.02 6.61 9.02
CA LEU A 64 -7.34 5.19 9.21
C LEU A 64 -7.62 4.45 7.90
N ASP A 65 -7.65 5.13 6.75
CA ASP A 65 -7.98 4.50 5.46
C ASP A 65 -7.13 3.27 5.19
N GLU A 66 -5.83 3.40 5.34
CA GLU A 66 -4.90 2.33 5.03
C GLU A 66 -5.01 1.16 6.01
N PRO A 67 -4.92 1.32 7.33
CA PRO A 67 -5.06 0.19 8.25
C PRO A 67 -6.44 -0.47 8.19
N LEU A 68 -7.52 0.28 7.99
CA LEU A 68 -8.86 -0.29 7.89
C LEU A 68 -9.04 -1.14 6.63
N MET A 69 -8.45 -0.75 5.51
CA MET A 69 -8.45 -1.54 4.30
C MET A 69 -7.85 -2.94 4.54
N TRP A 70 -6.82 -3.06 5.37
CA TRP A 70 -6.24 -4.37 5.72
C TRP A 70 -7.24 -5.26 6.46
N GLY A 71 -8.08 -4.68 7.32
CA GLY A 71 -9.12 -5.41 8.03
C GLY A 71 -10.16 -6.05 7.13
N THR A 72 -10.31 -5.58 5.89
CA THR A 72 -11.29 -6.10 4.93
C THR A 72 -10.74 -7.26 4.09
N LEU A 73 -9.43 -7.44 4.02
CA LEU A 73 -8.79 -8.44 3.18
C LEU A 73 -8.70 -9.82 3.87
N PRO A 74 -8.70 -10.93 3.11
CA PRO A 74 -8.51 -12.28 3.66
C PRO A 74 -7.21 -12.43 4.46
N ARG A 75 -7.26 -13.16 5.58
CA ARG A 75 -6.09 -13.37 6.45
C ARG A 75 -4.92 -14.06 5.74
N SER A 76 -5.21 -14.92 4.77
CA SER A 76 -4.22 -15.66 3.98
C SER A 76 -3.26 -14.72 3.24
N LEU A 77 -3.71 -13.54 2.81
CA LEU A 77 -2.88 -12.56 2.12
C LEU A 77 -1.75 -12.00 3.01
N PHE A 78 -1.91 -12.02 4.33
CA PHE A 78 -0.90 -11.50 5.26
C PHE A 78 0.15 -12.54 5.66
N GLN A 79 0.17 -13.71 5.06
CA GLN A 79 1.18 -14.74 5.30
C GLN A 79 2.44 -14.53 4.46
N GLN A 80 2.32 -13.92 3.29
CA GLN A 80 3.42 -13.71 2.34
C GLN A 80 3.67 -12.21 2.11
N GLU A 81 4.93 -11.81 2.09
CA GLU A 81 5.32 -10.43 1.80
C GLU A 81 4.76 -9.91 0.47
N ARG A 82 4.74 -10.76 -0.54
CA ARG A 82 4.30 -10.44 -1.90
C ARG A 82 2.83 -10.01 -2.00
N THR A 83 1.97 -10.58 -1.17
CA THR A 83 0.53 -10.29 -1.16
C THR A 83 0.16 -9.18 -0.17
N VAL A 84 1.15 -8.64 0.53
CA VAL A 84 1.00 -7.44 1.36
C VAL A 84 1.49 -6.23 0.57
N ARG A 85 0.73 -5.15 0.67
CA ARG A 85 1.10 -3.92 -0.02
C ARG A 85 2.39 -3.31 0.54
N TRP A 86 3.16 -2.69 -0.32
CA TRP A 86 4.12 -1.66 0.02
C TRP A 86 3.45 -0.30 -0.08
N SER A 87 3.75 0.64 0.80
CA SER A 87 3.19 1.99 0.73
C SER A 87 4.23 3.09 0.91
N LEU A 88 3.82 4.32 0.67
CA LEU A 88 4.63 5.53 0.75
C LEU A 88 4.08 6.41 1.86
N GLY A 89 4.87 6.64 2.90
CA GLY A 89 4.49 7.44 4.05
C GLY A 89 5.27 8.74 4.15
N ALA A 90 4.59 9.82 4.50
CA ALA A 90 5.21 11.14 4.64
C ALA A 90 6.14 11.18 5.86
N SER A 91 7.40 11.56 5.65
CA SER A 91 8.46 11.63 6.66
C SER A 91 8.04 12.48 7.87
N ASP A 92 7.50 13.64 7.60
CA ASP A 92 7.09 14.64 8.59
C ASP A 92 5.84 14.25 9.40
N ILE A 93 5.12 13.19 8.98
CA ILE A 93 3.89 12.73 9.65
C ILE A 93 4.11 11.46 10.45
N ILE A 94 4.66 10.41 9.83
CA ILE A 94 4.69 9.08 10.44
C ILE A 94 6.07 8.59 10.85
N PHE A 95 7.15 9.23 10.41
CA PHE A 95 8.53 8.86 10.75
C PHE A 95 9.18 9.80 11.77
N LYS A 96 8.41 10.24 12.77
CA LYS A 96 8.82 11.29 13.74
C LYS A 96 9.96 10.89 14.69
N ASN A 97 10.12 9.62 14.96
CA ASN A 97 11.15 9.08 15.84
C ASN A 97 11.55 7.67 15.43
N GLU A 98 12.59 7.12 16.05
CA GLU A 98 13.14 5.82 15.68
C GLU A 98 12.16 4.65 15.89
N LEU A 99 11.30 4.71 16.91
CA LEU A 99 10.27 3.71 17.13
C LEU A 99 9.23 3.71 16.00
N CYS A 100 8.80 4.91 15.59
CA CYS A 100 7.90 5.05 14.43
C CYS A 100 8.57 4.57 13.14
N ARG A 101 9.85 4.93 12.90
CA ARG A 101 10.61 4.43 11.76
C ARG A 101 10.65 2.92 11.73
N TRP A 102 11.05 2.31 12.83
CA TRP A 102 11.12 0.86 12.96
C TRP A 102 9.76 0.21 12.68
N PHE A 103 8.67 0.75 13.25
CA PHE A 103 7.32 0.24 13.08
C PHE A 103 6.86 0.32 11.62
N PHE A 104 6.95 1.51 11.00
CA PHE A 104 6.45 1.72 9.64
C PHE A 104 7.31 1.00 8.58
N HIS A 105 8.62 0.93 8.74
CA HIS A 105 9.46 0.14 7.84
C HIS A 105 9.12 -1.36 7.91
N ARG A 106 8.89 -1.89 9.10
CA ARG A 106 8.40 -3.27 9.26
C ARG A 106 6.95 -3.46 8.79
N GLY A 107 6.18 -2.37 8.72
CA GLY A 107 4.87 -2.30 8.09
C GLY A 107 4.90 -2.17 6.58
N GLN A 108 6.04 -2.38 5.92
CA GLN A 108 6.24 -2.23 4.47
C GLN A 108 5.89 -0.82 3.97
N THR A 109 6.32 0.21 4.70
CA THR A 109 6.14 1.61 4.33
C THR A 109 7.48 2.29 4.12
N TRP A 110 7.68 2.92 2.96
CA TRP A 110 8.87 3.72 2.68
C TRP A 110 8.62 5.19 3.00
N GLU A 111 9.66 5.82 3.51
CA GLU A 111 9.67 7.23 3.87
C GLU A 111 9.79 8.11 2.64
N VAL A 112 8.86 9.06 2.47
CA VAL A 112 8.83 10.04 1.38
C VAL A 112 8.94 11.45 1.97
N PHE A 113 9.83 12.26 1.40
CA PHE A 113 10.02 13.65 1.77
C PHE A 113 9.17 14.55 0.88
N ARG A 114 8.12 15.12 1.46
CA ARG A 114 7.21 16.00 0.73
C ARG A 114 7.93 17.29 0.27
N GLY A 115 7.69 17.70 -0.96
CA GLY A 115 8.34 18.87 -1.55
C GLY A 115 9.70 18.61 -2.21
N GLN A 116 10.32 17.45 -2.02
CA GLN A 116 11.60 17.11 -2.62
C GLN A 116 11.50 16.46 -4.01
N GLY A 117 10.37 16.65 -4.68
CA GLY A 117 10.15 16.10 -6.03
C GLY A 117 9.79 14.62 -6.03
N ILE A 118 9.86 14.04 -7.22
CA ILE A 118 9.46 12.65 -7.47
C ILE A 118 10.66 11.69 -7.57
N TYR A 119 11.88 12.20 -7.68
CA TYR A 119 13.11 11.41 -7.79
C TYR A 119 13.69 11.13 -6.40
N GLN A 120 13.03 10.24 -5.66
CA GLN A 120 13.38 9.90 -4.29
C GLN A 120 13.62 8.39 -4.17
N PRO A 121 14.46 7.94 -3.22
CA PRO A 121 14.74 6.52 -2.99
C PRO A 121 13.48 5.68 -2.81
N ALA A 122 12.48 6.19 -2.08
CA ALA A 122 11.21 5.49 -1.86
C ALA A 122 10.47 5.16 -3.16
N ILE A 123 10.44 6.11 -4.11
CA ILE A 123 9.80 5.88 -5.42
C ILE A 123 10.62 4.86 -6.24
N ASN A 124 11.95 4.96 -6.23
CA ASN A 124 12.81 4.00 -6.92
C ASN A 124 12.65 2.58 -6.35
N HIS A 125 12.58 2.42 -5.03
CA HIS A 125 12.30 1.14 -4.38
C HIS A 125 10.92 0.59 -4.79
N ALA A 126 9.90 1.45 -4.84
CA ALA A 126 8.57 1.05 -5.27
C ALA A 126 8.56 0.55 -6.74
N ILE A 127 9.26 1.23 -7.64
CA ILE A 127 9.45 0.80 -9.03
C ILE A 127 10.12 -0.57 -9.11
N THR A 128 11.22 -0.76 -8.35
CA THR A 128 11.91 -2.06 -8.28
C THR A 128 10.99 -3.18 -7.77
N ARG A 129 10.19 -2.90 -6.75
CA ARG A 129 9.22 -3.87 -6.21
C ARG A 129 8.10 -4.20 -7.18
N LEU A 130 7.64 -3.23 -7.95
CA LEU A 130 6.66 -3.48 -9.02
C LEU A 130 7.22 -4.44 -10.07
N GLY A 131 8.48 -4.27 -10.50
CA GLY A 131 9.16 -5.20 -11.41
C GLY A 131 9.39 -6.60 -10.82
N ALA A 132 9.30 -6.76 -9.50
CA ALA A 132 9.33 -8.05 -8.82
C ALA A 132 7.92 -8.63 -8.57
N GLY A 133 6.89 -8.10 -9.21
CA GLY A 133 5.52 -8.57 -9.08
C GLY A 133 4.83 -8.19 -7.76
N SER A 134 5.38 -7.25 -6.97
CA SER A 134 4.80 -6.82 -5.70
C SER A 134 3.60 -5.87 -5.89
N TRP A 135 2.83 -5.71 -4.82
CA TRP A 135 1.75 -4.73 -4.74
C TRP A 135 2.23 -3.46 -4.05
N VAL A 136 2.06 -2.32 -4.71
CA VAL A 136 2.31 -0.97 -4.17
C VAL A 136 0.98 -0.23 -4.07
N HIS A 137 0.68 0.26 -2.87
CA HIS A 137 -0.50 1.09 -2.61
C HIS A 137 -0.09 2.55 -2.41
N ILE A 138 -0.83 3.48 -3.00
CA ILE A 138 -0.52 4.91 -2.90
C ILE A 138 -1.82 5.73 -2.80
N PHE A 139 -1.76 6.78 -1.97
CA PHE A 139 -2.74 7.86 -1.95
C PHE A 139 -2.19 9.01 -2.81
N PRO A 140 -2.59 9.11 -4.09
CA PRO A 140 -1.95 10.02 -5.05
C PRO A 140 -2.19 11.51 -4.73
N GLU A 141 -3.15 11.82 -3.87
CA GLU A 141 -3.40 13.18 -3.35
C GLU A 141 -2.25 13.69 -2.46
N GLY A 142 -1.44 12.79 -1.89
CA GLY A 142 -0.28 13.09 -1.04
C GLY A 142 -0.61 13.69 0.32
N ARG A 143 -1.89 13.77 0.67
CA ARG A 143 -2.39 14.19 2.00
C ARG A 143 -3.85 13.79 2.19
N VAL A 144 -4.27 13.70 3.45
CA VAL A 144 -5.68 13.47 3.79
C VAL A 144 -6.52 14.66 3.31
N ASN A 145 -7.64 14.36 2.64
CA ASN A 145 -8.58 15.35 2.17
C ASN A 145 -9.67 15.58 3.22
N LEU A 146 -9.51 16.59 4.03
CA LEU A 146 -10.44 16.96 5.10
C LEU A 146 -11.58 17.87 4.65
N SER A 147 -11.71 18.16 3.34
CA SER A 147 -12.69 19.14 2.83
C SER A 147 -14.15 18.66 2.91
N ARG A 148 -14.40 17.40 3.29
CA ARG A 148 -15.72 16.75 3.28
C ARG A 148 -16.46 16.83 1.93
N SER A 149 -15.77 17.20 0.85
CA SER A 149 -16.31 17.24 -0.50
C SER A 149 -15.96 15.97 -1.26
N THR A 150 -16.75 15.64 -2.28
CA THR A 150 -16.49 14.53 -3.20
C THR A 150 -15.40 14.87 -4.22
N ARG A 151 -14.85 16.08 -4.19
CA ARG A 151 -13.84 16.54 -5.14
C ARG A 151 -12.49 15.96 -4.78
N LEU A 152 -11.90 15.17 -5.68
CA LEU A 152 -10.54 14.69 -5.57
C LEU A 152 -9.53 15.85 -5.70
N ARG A 153 -8.45 15.76 -4.95
CA ARG A 153 -7.30 16.65 -5.13
C ARG A 153 -6.49 16.23 -6.36
N ARG A 154 -5.71 17.16 -6.90
CA ARG A 154 -4.78 16.87 -7.99
C ARG A 154 -3.79 15.78 -7.55
N PHE A 155 -3.64 14.75 -8.37
CA PHE A 155 -2.70 13.66 -8.16
C PHE A 155 -1.25 14.15 -8.32
N LYS A 156 -0.38 13.64 -7.49
CA LYS A 156 1.06 13.89 -7.55
C LYS A 156 1.71 13.02 -8.62
N TRP A 157 2.71 13.57 -9.30
CA TRP A 157 3.42 12.91 -10.40
C TRP A 157 4.17 11.61 -10.02
N GLY A 158 4.36 11.33 -8.73
CA GLY A 158 4.96 10.07 -8.27
C GLY A 158 4.26 8.82 -8.79
N VAL A 159 2.94 8.88 -8.96
CA VAL A 159 2.14 7.79 -9.54
C VAL A 159 2.54 7.50 -11.00
N SER A 160 2.81 8.54 -11.79
CA SER A 160 3.20 8.37 -13.19
C SER A 160 4.51 7.63 -13.31
N ARG A 161 5.49 7.90 -12.42
CA ARG A 161 6.75 7.16 -12.39
C ARG A 161 6.54 5.68 -12.08
N LEU A 162 5.67 5.35 -11.11
CA LEU A 162 5.38 3.95 -10.75
C LEU A 162 4.83 3.15 -11.93
N ILE A 163 4.04 3.80 -12.79
CA ILE A 163 3.41 3.15 -13.95
C ILE A 163 4.37 3.09 -15.15
N LEU A 164 5.05 4.19 -15.45
CA LEU A 164 5.82 4.35 -16.68
C LEU A 164 7.25 3.79 -16.59
N GLU A 165 7.84 3.79 -15.39
CA GLU A 165 9.22 3.35 -15.18
C GLU A 165 9.32 1.92 -14.61
N ALA A 166 8.20 1.26 -14.31
CA ALA A 166 8.23 -0.14 -13.93
C ALA A 166 8.74 -1.00 -15.10
N PRO A 167 9.66 -1.97 -14.86
CA PRO A 167 10.22 -2.82 -15.92
C PRO A 167 9.16 -3.56 -16.73
N THR A 168 8.07 -3.96 -16.10
CA THR A 168 6.87 -4.52 -16.73
C THR A 168 5.69 -3.65 -16.31
N THR A 169 4.85 -3.25 -17.26
CA THR A 169 3.67 -2.41 -17.00
C THR A 169 2.78 -3.03 -15.92
N PRO A 170 2.61 -2.38 -14.76
CA PRO A 170 1.83 -2.93 -13.67
C PRO A 170 0.32 -2.89 -13.98
N TYR A 171 -0.46 -3.71 -13.29
CA TYR A 171 -1.89 -3.49 -13.19
C TYR A 171 -2.17 -2.25 -12.35
N VAL A 172 -3.08 -1.39 -12.82
CA VAL A 172 -3.54 -0.20 -12.08
C VAL A 172 -4.98 -0.45 -11.63
N VAL A 173 -5.23 -0.32 -10.33
CA VAL A 173 -6.51 -0.63 -9.68
C VAL A 173 -6.96 0.53 -8.82
#